data_95620ee84298857fab23ab447dea0aa5
#
_entry.id   95620ee84298857fab23ab447dea0aa5
#
_cell.length_a   1.000
_cell.length_b   1.000
_cell.length_c   1.000
_cell.angle_alpha   90.00
_cell.angle_beta   90.00
_cell.angle_gamma   90.00
#
_symmetry.space_group_name_H-M   'P 1'
#
loop_
_entity.id
_entity.type
_entity.pdbx_description
1 polymer ?
#
loop_
_entity_poly.entity_id
_entity_poly.type
_entity_poly.pdbx_seq_one_letter_code
_entity_poly.pdbx_strand_id
1 'polypeptide(L)'
;MARIAGVDLPRDKKIQFALPYIYGVGPSNAKRILAETGVSPDARVRDLRDAEVARLRQVIERDYKVEGALRTEVAMNIKRLMDIGTYRGGRHRKNLPVRGQRTHTNARTKKGPRRAIAGKKKPVLKK
;
A
#
# COMPACT_ATOMS: atom_id res chain seq x y z
N MET A 1 23.62 -4.36 4.61
CA MET A 1 22.14 -4.28 4.57
C MET A 1 21.71 -4.14 3.13
N ALA A 2 20.87 -5.05 2.62
CA ALA A 2 20.35 -4.88 1.27
C ALA A 2 19.25 -3.80 1.29
N ARG A 3 19.55 -2.65 0.71
CA ARG A 3 18.62 -1.54 0.53
C ARG A 3 18.26 -1.43 -0.94
N ILE A 4 16.98 -1.56 -1.28
CA ILE A 4 16.46 -1.51 -2.66
C ILE A 4 15.32 -0.50 -2.71
N ALA A 5 15.31 0.37 -3.70
CA ALA A 5 14.34 1.45 -3.87
C ALA A 5 14.12 2.30 -2.60
N GLY A 6 15.17 2.50 -1.80
CA GLY A 6 15.10 3.25 -0.54
C GLY A 6 14.57 2.46 0.66
N VAL A 7 14.17 1.19 0.49
CA VAL A 7 13.63 0.32 1.55
C VAL A 7 14.69 -0.66 2.04
N ASP A 8 14.85 -0.76 3.35
CA ASP A 8 15.71 -1.75 3.98
C ASP A 8 14.97 -3.08 4.11
N LEU A 9 15.50 -4.12 3.47
CA LEU A 9 14.90 -5.44 3.49
C LEU A 9 15.26 -6.20 4.77
N PRO A 10 14.31 -6.96 5.36
CA PRO A 10 14.54 -7.75 6.56
C PRO A 10 15.55 -8.87 6.30
N ARG A 11 16.65 -8.89 7.07
CA ARG A 11 17.82 -9.75 6.85
C ARG A 11 17.54 -11.24 6.94
N ASP A 12 16.68 -11.64 7.86
CA ASP A 12 16.43 -13.05 8.18
C ASP A 12 15.38 -13.70 7.29
N LYS A 13 14.66 -12.90 6.49
CA LYS A 13 13.65 -13.42 5.58
C LYS A 13 14.25 -13.90 4.27
N LYS A 14 13.62 -14.94 3.66
CA LYS A 14 13.90 -15.32 2.29
C LYS A 14 13.56 -14.16 1.35
N ILE A 15 14.34 -13.99 0.28
CA ILE A 15 14.22 -12.86 -0.63
C ILE A 15 12.82 -12.77 -1.27
N GLN A 16 12.16 -13.89 -1.58
CA GLN A 16 10.80 -13.93 -2.12
C GLN A 16 9.76 -13.28 -1.19
N PHE A 17 9.99 -13.32 0.13
CA PHE A 17 9.11 -12.70 1.14
C PHE A 17 9.61 -11.33 1.59
N ALA A 18 10.84 -10.99 1.27
CA ALA A 18 11.40 -9.68 1.58
C ALA A 18 11.09 -8.63 0.51
N LEU A 19 11.08 -8.99 -0.77
CA LEU A 19 10.74 -8.08 -1.87
C LEU A 19 9.36 -7.44 -1.74
N PRO A 20 8.29 -8.13 -1.28
CA PRO A 20 6.97 -7.50 -1.06
C PRO A 20 6.92 -6.42 0.03
N TYR A 21 8.00 -6.16 0.77
CA TYR A 21 8.10 -5.00 1.65
C TYR A 21 8.23 -3.69 0.87
N ILE A 22 8.66 -3.77 -0.39
CA ILE A 22 8.71 -2.63 -1.31
C ILE A 22 7.30 -2.35 -1.82
N TYR A 23 6.80 -1.15 -1.59
CA TYR A 23 5.48 -0.74 -2.09
C TYR A 23 5.43 -0.79 -3.62
N GLY A 24 4.52 -1.60 -4.16
CA GLY A 24 4.39 -1.86 -5.60
C GLY A 24 4.90 -3.24 -6.04
N VAL A 25 5.64 -3.95 -5.18
CA VAL A 25 6.08 -5.31 -5.45
C VAL A 25 5.23 -6.30 -4.66
N GLY A 26 4.35 -7.00 -5.35
CA GLY A 26 3.55 -8.08 -4.78
C GLY A 26 4.25 -9.44 -4.92
N PRO A 27 3.67 -10.53 -4.33
CA PRO A 27 4.28 -11.87 -4.40
C PRO A 27 4.50 -12.38 -5.83
N SER A 28 3.58 -12.08 -6.75
CA SER A 28 3.70 -12.47 -8.16
C SER A 28 4.83 -11.73 -8.85
N ASN A 29 4.96 -10.42 -8.62
CA ASN A 29 6.04 -9.62 -9.18
C ASN A 29 7.39 -10.01 -8.58
N ALA A 30 7.45 -10.31 -7.27
CA ALA A 30 8.65 -10.80 -6.62
C ALA A 30 9.18 -12.08 -7.29
N LYS A 31 8.29 -13.05 -7.60
CA LYS A 31 8.68 -14.27 -8.32
C LYS A 31 9.22 -13.98 -9.73
N ARG A 32 8.61 -13.05 -10.47
CA ARG A 32 9.08 -12.65 -11.81
C ARG A 32 10.46 -12.00 -11.75
N ILE A 33 10.67 -11.07 -10.82
CA ILE A 33 11.94 -10.39 -10.61
C ILE A 33 13.03 -11.41 -10.28
N LEU A 34 12.76 -12.36 -9.40
CA LEU A 34 13.73 -13.40 -9.03
C LEU A 34 14.06 -14.34 -10.21
N ALA A 35 13.06 -14.73 -11.01
CA ALA A 35 13.27 -15.54 -12.20
C ALA A 35 14.13 -14.82 -13.24
N GLU A 36 13.92 -13.52 -13.47
CA GLU A 36 14.68 -12.71 -14.41
C GLU A 36 16.12 -12.48 -13.95
N THR A 37 16.33 -12.24 -12.66
CA THR A 37 17.66 -11.98 -12.10
C THR A 37 18.47 -13.26 -11.83
N GLY A 38 17.82 -14.44 -11.89
CA GLY A 38 18.46 -15.72 -11.59
C GLY A 38 18.82 -15.91 -10.11
N VAL A 39 18.20 -15.14 -9.21
CA VAL A 39 18.44 -15.24 -7.78
C VAL A 39 17.51 -16.31 -7.18
N SER A 40 18.07 -17.21 -6.37
CA SER A 40 17.29 -18.25 -5.69
C SER A 40 16.22 -17.62 -4.77
N PRO A 41 14.94 -18.00 -4.91
CA PRO A 41 13.86 -17.47 -4.07
C PRO A 41 14.03 -17.80 -2.59
N ASP A 42 14.73 -18.89 -2.29
CA ASP A 42 14.95 -19.38 -0.92
C ASP A 42 16.17 -18.75 -0.23
N ALA A 43 17.01 -18.03 -0.97
CA ALA A 43 18.14 -17.31 -0.40
C ALA A 43 17.67 -16.28 0.63
N ARG A 44 18.35 -16.17 1.76
CA ARG A 44 18.06 -15.13 2.76
C ARG A 44 18.69 -13.81 2.32
N VAL A 45 18.07 -12.70 2.69
CA VAL A 45 18.55 -11.36 2.34
C VAL A 45 19.98 -11.11 2.82
N ARG A 46 20.38 -11.68 3.96
CA ARG A 46 21.75 -11.55 4.51
C ARG A 46 22.81 -12.30 3.68
N ASP A 47 22.40 -13.35 2.96
CA ASP A 47 23.30 -14.24 2.23
C ASP A 47 23.45 -13.81 0.76
N LEU A 48 22.75 -12.74 0.36
CA LEU A 48 22.83 -12.19 -1.00
C LEU A 48 24.18 -11.49 -1.23
N ARG A 49 24.78 -11.77 -2.38
CA ARG A 49 25.98 -11.08 -2.87
C ARG A 49 25.62 -9.68 -3.38
N ASP A 50 26.54 -8.73 -3.28
CA ASP A 50 26.32 -7.36 -3.77
C ASP A 50 25.96 -7.31 -5.26
N ALA A 51 26.53 -8.20 -6.08
CA ALA A 51 26.19 -8.35 -7.49
C ALA A 51 24.74 -8.79 -7.72
N GLU A 52 24.17 -9.62 -6.84
CA GLU A 52 22.76 -10.05 -6.91
C GLU A 52 21.84 -8.91 -6.51
N VAL A 53 22.20 -8.18 -5.46
CA VAL A 53 21.45 -6.99 -5.02
C VAL A 53 21.47 -5.91 -6.12
N ALA A 54 22.59 -5.72 -6.80
CA ALA A 54 22.68 -4.76 -7.92
C ALA A 54 21.76 -5.17 -9.09
N ARG A 55 21.74 -6.46 -9.47
CA ARG A 55 20.83 -6.96 -10.52
C ARG A 55 19.36 -6.79 -10.13
N LEU A 56 19.00 -7.12 -8.89
CA LEU A 56 17.63 -6.92 -8.39
C LEU A 56 17.22 -5.44 -8.46
N ARG A 57 18.12 -4.55 -8.05
CA ARG A 57 17.88 -3.10 -8.12
C ARG A 57 17.66 -2.63 -9.56
N GLN A 58 18.51 -3.04 -10.48
CA GLN A 58 18.44 -2.67 -11.88
C GLN A 58 17.12 -3.11 -12.53
N VAL A 59 16.66 -4.34 -12.30
CA VAL A 59 15.38 -4.84 -12.84
C VAL A 59 14.19 -4.09 -12.23
N ILE A 60 14.22 -3.84 -10.92
CA ILE A 60 13.13 -3.12 -10.24
C ILE A 60 13.03 -1.68 -10.74
N GLU A 61 14.15 -0.97 -10.88
CA GLU A 61 14.17 0.41 -11.36
C GLU A 61 13.79 0.54 -12.84
N ARG A 62 14.13 -0.46 -13.67
CA ARG A 62 13.81 -0.46 -15.10
C ARG A 62 12.33 -0.73 -15.37
N ASP A 63 11.75 -1.75 -14.73
CA ASP A 63 10.47 -2.33 -15.15
C ASP A 63 9.32 -2.01 -14.21
N TYR A 64 9.60 -1.55 -13.00
CA TYR A 64 8.57 -1.36 -11.97
C TYR A 64 8.57 0.06 -11.44
N LYS A 65 7.37 0.66 -11.37
CA LYS A 65 7.16 1.87 -10.56
C LYS A 65 6.93 1.44 -9.11
N VAL A 66 7.79 1.89 -8.21
CA VAL A 66 7.76 1.49 -6.81
C VAL A 66 7.84 2.70 -5.88
N GLU A 67 7.50 2.49 -4.63
CA GLU A 67 7.62 3.46 -3.53
C GLU A 67 7.12 4.87 -3.87
N GLY A 68 7.97 5.87 -3.81
CA GLY A 68 7.60 7.28 -3.98
C GLY A 68 6.93 7.57 -5.32
N ALA A 69 7.45 7.04 -6.42
CA ALA A 69 6.90 7.25 -7.75
C ALA A 69 5.48 6.67 -7.86
N LEU A 70 5.25 5.47 -7.35
CA LEU A 70 3.93 4.85 -7.36
C LEU A 70 2.96 5.54 -6.40
N ARG A 71 3.41 5.94 -5.21
CA ARG A 71 2.57 6.68 -4.25
C ARG A 71 2.10 8.00 -4.84
N THR A 72 3.00 8.74 -5.50
CA THR A 72 2.67 9.99 -6.18
C THR A 72 1.67 9.76 -7.31
N GLU A 73 1.87 8.74 -8.14
CA GLU A 73 0.95 8.40 -9.22
C GLU A 73 -0.46 8.07 -8.69
N VAL A 74 -0.55 7.24 -7.67
CA VAL A 74 -1.84 6.89 -7.04
C VAL A 74 -2.52 8.14 -6.44
N ALA A 75 -1.76 8.99 -5.74
CA ALA A 75 -2.30 10.23 -5.17
C ALA A 75 -2.81 11.20 -6.26
N MET A 76 -2.05 11.34 -7.35
CA MET A 76 -2.47 12.16 -8.50
C MET A 76 -3.71 11.62 -9.19
N ASN A 77 -3.82 10.30 -9.34
CA ASN A 77 -5.01 9.66 -9.93
C ASN A 77 -6.27 9.90 -9.07
N ILE A 78 -6.14 9.80 -7.75
CA ILE A 78 -7.24 10.09 -6.82
C ILE A 78 -7.60 11.58 -6.89
N LYS A 79 -6.60 12.47 -6.87
CA LYS A 79 -6.81 13.92 -6.99
C LYS A 79 -7.54 14.26 -8.28
N ARG A 80 -7.10 13.71 -9.40
CA ARG A 80 -7.77 13.90 -10.70
C ARG A 80 -9.26 13.53 -10.66
N LEU A 81 -9.61 12.37 -10.05
CA LEU A 81 -11.01 11.97 -9.90
C LEU A 81 -11.81 12.97 -9.06
N MET A 82 -11.20 13.56 -8.04
CA MET A 82 -11.84 14.57 -7.20
C MET A 82 -12.01 15.91 -7.93
N ASP A 83 -11.02 16.32 -8.72
CA ASP A 83 -11.04 17.59 -9.46
C ASP A 83 -12.06 17.56 -10.60
N ILE A 84 -12.17 16.43 -11.31
CA ILE A 84 -13.20 16.22 -12.36
C ILE A 84 -14.63 16.13 -11.77
N GLY A 85 -14.77 15.95 -10.46
CA GLY A 85 -16.08 15.86 -9.80
C GLY A 85 -16.82 14.52 -10.00
N THR A 86 -16.10 13.44 -10.30
CA THR A 86 -16.68 12.10 -10.49
C THR A 86 -17.33 11.58 -9.22
N TYR A 87 -18.28 10.64 -9.35
CA TYR A 87 -18.86 9.93 -8.20
C TYR A 87 -17.78 9.30 -7.31
N ARG A 88 -16.80 8.62 -7.90
CA ARG A 88 -15.66 8.03 -7.17
C ARG A 88 -14.84 9.09 -6.45
N GLY A 89 -14.59 10.25 -7.09
CA GLY A 89 -13.90 11.38 -6.48
C GLY A 89 -14.65 11.94 -5.27
N GLY A 90 -15.99 12.08 -5.38
CA GLY A 90 -16.85 12.47 -4.26
C GLY A 90 -16.81 11.47 -3.10
N ARG A 91 -16.70 10.16 -3.39
CA ARG A 91 -16.54 9.13 -2.36
C ARG A 91 -15.18 9.23 -1.67
N HIS A 92 -14.10 9.48 -2.42
CA HIS A 92 -12.77 9.72 -1.84
C HIS A 92 -12.76 10.94 -0.92
N ARG A 93 -13.35 12.05 -1.36
CA ARG A 93 -13.46 13.29 -0.57
C ARG A 93 -14.18 13.09 0.75
N LYS A 94 -15.24 12.25 0.75
CA LYS A 94 -16.06 11.95 1.94
C LYS A 94 -15.52 10.78 2.78
N ASN A 95 -14.37 10.22 2.44
CA ASN A 95 -13.82 9.01 3.09
C ASN A 95 -14.81 7.84 3.15
N LEU A 96 -15.50 7.60 2.04
CA LEU A 96 -16.47 6.52 1.91
C LEU A 96 -15.97 5.46 0.92
N PRO A 97 -16.46 4.21 1.01
CA PRO A 97 -16.15 3.17 0.05
C PRO A 97 -16.46 3.62 -1.38
N VAL A 98 -15.52 3.37 -2.32
CA VAL A 98 -15.60 3.84 -3.72
C VAL A 98 -16.03 2.75 -4.70
N ARG A 99 -16.10 1.50 -4.26
CA ARG A 99 -16.41 0.32 -5.10
C ARG A 99 -17.84 -0.20 -4.91
N GLY A 100 -18.79 0.66 -4.56
CA GLY A 100 -20.20 0.28 -4.42
C GLY A 100 -20.55 -0.52 -3.17
N GLN A 101 -19.62 -0.65 -2.19
CA GLN A 101 -19.90 -1.38 -0.96
C GLN A 101 -21.02 -0.69 -0.16
N ARG A 102 -21.83 -1.51 0.50
CA ARG A 102 -22.90 -1.06 1.39
C ARG A 102 -22.33 -0.22 2.54
N THR A 103 -22.99 0.92 2.82
CA THR A 103 -22.54 1.86 3.86
C THR A 103 -23.48 1.97 5.04
N HIS A 104 -24.70 1.44 4.94
CA HIS A 104 -25.70 1.52 6.01
C HIS A 104 -25.24 0.78 7.27
N THR A 105 -24.66 -0.40 7.12
CA THR A 105 -24.26 -1.25 8.25
C THR A 105 -22.76 -1.14 8.57
N ASN A 106 -21.90 -1.63 7.72
CA ASN A 106 -20.46 -1.81 7.94
C ASN A 106 -19.63 -0.65 7.35
N ALA A 107 -18.59 -0.95 6.59
CA ALA A 107 -17.65 -0.01 5.98
C ALA A 107 -16.77 0.76 7.01
N ARG A 108 -16.48 0.12 8.15
CA ARG A 108 -15.74 0.76 9.25
C ARG A 108 -14.30 1.13 8.88
N THR A 109 -13.66 0.37 8.01
CA THR A 109 -12.30 0.67 7.54
C THR A 109 -12.18 2.08 6.96
N LYS A 110 -13.18 2.52 6.18
CA LYS A 110 -13.22 3.87 5.59
C LYS A 110 -13.85 4.90 6.50
N LYS A 111 -14.93 4.55 7.20
CA LYS A 111 -15.67 5.48 8.08
C LYS A 111 -14.97 5.71 9.43
N GLY A 112 -14.05 4.84 9.83
CA GLY A 112 -13.44 4.85 11.14
C GLY A 112 -14.33 4.23 12.23
N PRO A 113 -13.88 4.26 13.51
CA PRO A 113 -14.62 3.71 14.63
C PRO A 113 -15.97 4.41 14.81
N ARG A 114 -16.91 3.72 15.46
CA ARG A 114 -18.20 4.31 15.79
C ARG A 114 -18.01 5.41 16.82
N ARG A 115 -18.56 6.58 16.55
CA ARG A 115 -18.60 7.70 17.52
C ARG A 115 -19.98 7.72 18.16
N ALA A 116 -20.01 7.70 19.51
CA ALA A 116 -21.23 7.93 20.25
C ALA A 116 -21.65 9.40 20.06
N ILE A 117 -22.92 9.63 19.73
CA ILE A 117 -23.52 10.96 19.74
C ILE A 117 -24.05 11.16 21.15
N ALA A 118 -23.53 12.17 21.87
CA ALA A 118 -24.05 12.53 23.17
C ALA A 118 -25.55 12.85 23.06
N GLY A 119 -26.40 12.11 23.79
CA GLY A 119 -27.80 12.37 23.84
C GLY A 119 -28.09 13.77 24.40
N LYS A 120 -29.08 14.46 23.87
CA LYS A 120 -29.55 15.70 24.47
C LYS A 120 -29.96 15.40 25.91
N LYS A 121 -29.37 16.09 26.90
CA LYS A 121 -29.84 16.04 28.29
C LYS A 121 -31.31 16.36 28.29
N LYS A 122 -32.13 15.43 28.80
CA LYS A 122 -33.56 15.73 29.03
C LYS A 122 -33.61 16.92 29.99
N PRO A 123 -34.41 17.96 29.69
CA PRO A 123 -34.57 19.07 30.62
C PRO A 123 -35.07 18.52 31.97
N VAL A 124 -34.37 18.87 33.06
CA VAL A 124 -34.80 18.53 34.40
C VAL A 124 -36.05 19.37 34.66
N LEU A 125 -37.21 18.73 34.74
CA LEU A 125 -38.44 19.37 35.20
C LEU A 125 -38.17 19.84 36.64
N LYS A 126 -37.98 21.15 36.82
CA LYS A 126 -38.02 21.76 38.15
C LYS A 126 -39.43 21.56 38.70
N LYS A 127 -39.54 20.83 39.81
CA LYS A 127 -40.74 20.82 40.66
C LYS A 127 -40.90 22.17 41.33
#